data_1ba305469a136e20921817d2284a8500
#
_entry.id   1ba305469a136e20921817d2284a8500
#
_cell.length_a   1.000
_cell.length_b   1.000
_cell.length_c   1.000
_cell.angle_alpha   90.00
_cell.angle_beta   90.00
_cell.angle_gamma   90.00
#
_symmetry.space_group_name_H-M   'P 1'
#
loop_
_entity.id
_entity.type
_entity.pdbx_description
1 polymer ?
#
loop_
_entity_poly.entity_id
_entity_poly.type
_entity_poly.pdbx_seq_one_letter_code
_entity_poly.pdbx_strand_id
1 'polypeptide(L)'
;MDINSYISGYVDGEGCFCVSFQPSGRHRLGWEVRPSFSVSQNADRAQLLYLIQEMWGCGSIRPDRSDKTLKFEVRNVRDLVSKVIPHFEAFPLMSSKQMDFDRFAKVCRIISDDRHRELEGFSEIVRLAMEMNPSGKRKYFGNEILSSVQSGERIVYATSNRGNHEVPTCTNGVTLAPLSRPETQ
;
A
#
# COMPACT_ATOMS: atom_id res chain seq x y z
N MET A 1 19.79 0.77 -20.90
CA MET A 1 18.54 0.43 -20.18
C MET A 1 18.19 1.64 -19.35
N ASP A 2 16.98 2.17 -19.46
CA ASP A 2 16.52 3.28 -18.64
C ASP A 2 16.22 2.80 -17.23
N ILE A 3 16.85 3.40 -16.24
CA ILE A 3 16.74 3.00 -14.82
C ILE A 3 15.32 3.22 -14.27
N ASN A 4 14.61 4.24 -14.75
CA ASN A 4 13.25 4.52 -14.29
C ASN A 4 12.28 3.44 -14.77
N SER A 5 12.38 3.03 -16.04
CA SER A 5 11.61 1.90 -16.59
C SER A 5 11.94 0.57 -15.88
N TYR A 6 13.21 0.39 -15.50
CA TYR A 6 13.61 -0.78 -14.70
C TYR A 6 12.97 -0.79 -13.33
N ILE A 7 12.94 0.37 -12.63
CA ILE A 7 12.28 0.51 -11.34
C ILE A 7 10.78 0.20 -11.46
N SER A 8 10.11 0.71 -12.50
CA SER A 8 8.69 0.41 -12.73
C SER A 8 8.44 -1.07 -12.97
N GLY A 9 9.26 -1.74 -13.78
CA GLY A 9 9.16 -3.18 -13.99
C GLY A 9 9.41 -3.99 -12.72
N TYR A 10 10.36 -3.58 -11.89
CA TYR A 10 10.61 -4.22 -10.62
C TYR A 10 9.44 -4.04 -9.64
N VAL A 11 8.89 -2.84 -9.53
CA VAL A 11 7.71 -2.55 -8.70
C VAL A 11 6.48 -3.26 -9.23
N ASP A 12 6.38 -3.48 -10.53
CA ASP A 12 5.28 -4.25 -11.11
C ASP A 12 5.26 -5.70 -10.59
N GLY A 13 6.43 -6.32 -10.35
CA GLY A 13 6.56 -7.62 -9.69
C GLY A 13 6.40 -7.56 -8.17
N GLU A 14 7.21 -6.75 -7.50
CA GLU A 14 7.47 -6.81 -6.05
C GLU A 14 6.86 -5.66 -5.24
N GLY A 15 6.36 -4.61 -5.90
CA GLY A 15 5.82 -3.43 -5.23
C GLY A 15 4.39 -3.59 -4.75
N CYS A 16 4.02 -2.75 -3.78
CA CYS A 16 2.66 -2.69 -3.25
C CYS A 16 2.24 -1.22 -3.02
N PHE A 17 1.09 -0.87 -3.57
CA PHE A 17 0.33 0.35 -3.24
C PHE A 17 -0.77 -0.05 -2.27
N CYS A 18 -0.76 0.50 -1.07
CA CYS A 18 -1.69 0.12 -0.02
C CYS A 18 -2.40 1.33 0.58
N VAL A 19 -3.67 1.19 0.88
CA VAL A 19 -4.45 2.14 1.67
C VAL A 19 -5.08 1.38 2.83
N SER A 20 -4.67 1.70 4.04
CA SER A 20 -5.20 1.10 5.26
C SER A 20 -5.97 2.11 6.09
N PHE A 21 -6.89 1.61 6.92
CA PHE A 21 -7.71 2.42 7.82
C PHE A 21 -7.43 2.01 9.26
N GLN A 22 -7.35 3.02 10.14
CA GLN A 22 -7.21 2.79 11.57
C GLN A 22 -8.20 3.65 12.33
N PRO A 23 -8.98 3.11 13.28
CA PRO A 23 -9.82 3.90 14.17
C PRO A 23 -8.98 4.93 14.92
N SER A 24 -9.44 6.17 14.94
CA SER A 24 -8.69 7.26 15.55
C SER A 24 -9.62 8.37 16.08
N GLY A 25 -9.68 8.52 17.39
CA GLY A 25 -10.46 9.58 18.00
C GLY A 25 -9.96 11.01 17.75
N ARG A 26 -8.79 11.15 17.11
CA ARG A 26 -8.22 12.45 16.72
C ARG A 26 -8.77 12.96 15.39
N HIS A 27 -9.35 12.07 14.59
CA HIS A 27 -9.91 12.40 13.28
C HIS A 27 -11.41 12.62 13.37
N ARG A 28 -11.92 13.66 12.68
CA ARG A 28 -13.33 14.07 12.72
C ARG A 28 -14.29 12.92 12.40
N LEU A 29 -13.94 12.07 11.43
CA LEU A 29 -14.75 10.94 11.01
C LEU A 29 -14.43 9.64 11.77
N GLY A 30 -13.63 9.70 12.83
CA GLY A 30 -13.27 8.54 13.65
C GLY A 30 -12.22 7.61 13.03
N TRP A 31 -11.72 7.90 11.83
CA TRP A 31 -10.79 7.07 11.09
C TRP A 31 -9.59 7.85 10.57
N GLU A 32 -8.42 7.25 10.68
CA GLU A 32 -7.20 7.69 10.03
C GLU A 32 -6.99 6.86 8.75
N VAL A 33 -6.79 7.55 7.61
CA VAL A 33 -6.42 6.93 6.34
C VAL A 33 -4.91 6.92 6.23
N ARG A 34 -4.33 5.75 5.95
CA ARG A 34 -2.88 5.55 5.87
C ARG A 34 -2.49 4.97 4.52
N PRO A 35 -2.21 5.81 3.52
CA PRO A 35 -1.61 5.35 2.29
C PRO A 35 -0.16 4.98 2.52
N SER A 36 0.34 3.96 1.83
CA SER A 36 1.74 3.58 1.82
C SER A 36 2.12 2.94 0.49
N PHE A 37 3.30 3.28 0.01
CA PHE A 37 3.99 2.58 -1.06
C PHE A 37 5.12 1.76 -0.45
N SER A 38 5.30 0.54 -0.90
CA SER A 38 6.42 -0.28 -0.45
C SER A 38 6.88 -1.25 -1.51
N VAL A 39 8.15 -1.62 -1.43
CA VAL A 39 8.76 -2.68 -2.24
C VAL A 39 9.77 -3.42 -1.38
N SER A 40 9.82 -4.75 -1.50
CA SER A 40 10.66 -5.61 -0.68
C SER A 40 11.64 -6.40 -1.53
N GLN A 41 12.79 -6.74 -0.95
CA GLN A 41 13.78 -7.62 -1.57
C GLN A 41 14.60 -8.35 -0.51
N ASN A 42 15.12 -9.52 -0.86
CA ASN A 42 16.07 -10.22 -0.01
C ASN A 42 17.25 -9.32 0.36
N ALA A 43 17.69 -9.36 1.62
CA ALA A 43 18.70 -8.43 2.14
C ALA A 43 20.05 -8.54 1.41
N ASP A 44 20.39 -9.71 0.89
CA ASP A 44 21.60 -9.97 0.10
C ASP A 44 21.55 -9.37 -1.33
N ARG A 45 20.39 -8.91 -1.80
CA ARG A 45 20.13 -8.36 -3.14
C ARG A 45 19.42 -7.02 -3.12
N ALA A 46 19.48 -6.31 -2.01
CA ALA A 46 18.69 -5.10 -1.76
C ALA A 46 19.26 -3.82 -2.39
N GLN A 47 20.29 -3.90 -3.25
CA GLN A 47 20.95 -2.74 -3.87
C GLN A 47 19.95 -1.79 -4.55
N LEU A 48 18.92 -2.37 -5.19
CA LEU A 48 17.89 -1.58 -5.87
C LEU A 48 17.05 -0.75 -4.89
N LEU A 49 16.78 -1.25 -3.68
CA LEU A 49 16.03 -0.48 -2.69
C LEU A 49 16.78 0.79 -2.25
N TYR A 50 18.10 0.68 -2.09
CA TYR A 50 18.97 1.83 -1.76
C TYR A 50 19.02 2.82 -2.92
N LEU A 51 19.10 2.31 -4.16
CA LEU A 51 19.08 3.16 -5.35
C LEU A 51 17.77 3.94 -5.46
N ILE A 52 16.62 3.29 -5.25
CA ILE A 52 15.30 3.95 -5.24
C ILE A 52 15.25 5.03 -4.16
N GLN A 53 15.73 4.73 -2.96
CA GLN A 53 15.75 5.69 -1.86
C GLN A 53 16.62 6.91 -2.18
N GLU A 54 17.80 6.71 -2.77
CA GLU A 54 18.69 7.78 -3.20
C GLU A 54 18.06 8.65 -4.28
N MET A 55 17.53 8.03 -5.34
CA MET A 55 16.91 8.73 -6.47
C MET A 55 15.70 9.56 -6.07
N TRP A 56 14.85 9.02 -5.19
CA TRP A 56 13.65 9.75 -4.75
C TRP A 56 13.90 10.65 -3.55
N GLY A 57 15.01 10.47 -2.83
CA GLY A 57 15.37 11.27 -1.65
C GLY A 57 14.29 11.25 -0.58
N CYS A 58 13.59 10.13 -0.41
CA CYS A 58 12.54 9.94 0.58
C CYS A 58 12.37 8.47 0.97
N GLY A 59 11.48 8.20 1.93
CA GLY A 59 11.19 6.86 2.41
C GLY A 59 12.24 6.31 3.38
N SER A 60 12.00 5.09 3.83
CA SER A 60 12.89 4.38 4.77
C SER A 60 13.05 2.92 4.38
N ILE A 61 14.26 2.38 4.56
CA ILE A 61 14.55 0.96 4.41
C ILE A 61 14.64 0.34 5.79
N ARG A 62 13.94 -0.76 5.99
CA ARG A 62 13.95 -1.49 7.26
C ARG A 62 13.88 -3.00 7.03
N PRO A 63 14.44 -3.81 7.96
CA PRO A 63 14.24 -5.26 7.93
C PRO A 63 12.75 -5.62 8.10
N ASP A 64 12.25 -6.56 7.32
CA ASP A 64 10.99 -7.22 7.64
C ASP A 64 11.27 -8.25 8.75
N ARG A 65 10.38 -8.29 9.76
CA ARG A 65 10.57 -9.17 10.93
C ARG A 65 10.21 -10.63 10.63
N SER A 66 9.47 -10.85 9.56
CA SER A 66 8.94 -12.18 9.22
C SER A 66 9.94 -13.02 8.43
N ASP A 67 10.88 -12.39 7.74
CA ASP A 67 11.86 -13.07 6.88
C ASP A 67 13.17 -12.25 6.75
N LYS A 68 14.09 -12.73 5.92
CA LYS A 68 15.38 -12.07 5.67
C LYS A 68 15.30 -11.00 4.58
N THR A 69 14.16 -10.31 4.47
CA THR A 69 13.97 -9.26 3.48
C THR A 69 14.20 -7.86 4.05
N LEU A 70 14.57 -6.93 3.19
CA LEU A 70 14.50 -5.50 3.43
C LEU A 70 13.27 -4.94 2.71
N LYS A 71 12.63 -3.98 3.34
CA LYS A 71 11.48 -3.27 2.81
C LYS A 71 11.77 -1.78 2.72
N PHE A 72 11.74 -1.23 1.50
CA PHE A 72 11.64 0.21 1.29
C PHE A 72 10.19 0.63 1.40
N GLU A 73 9.91 1.72 2.14
CA GLU A 73 8.53 2.19 2.36
C GLU A 73 8.46 3.71 2.41
N VAL A 74 7.45 4.27 1.73
CA VAL A 74 7.07 5.68 1.77
C VAL A 74 5.64 5.79 2.32
N ARG A 75 5.45 6.55 3.42
CA ARG A 75 4.14 6.79 4.06
C ARG A 75 3.75 8.27 4.10
N ASN A 76 4.72 9.15 3.96
CA ASN A 76 4.45 10.58 3.98
C ASN A 76 3.69 10.97 2.71
N VAL A 77 2.48 11.51 2.87
CA VAL A 77 1.60 11.88 1.74
C VAL A 77 2.26 12.90 0.81
N ARG A 78 3.01 13.86 1.36
CA ARG A 78 3.75 14.84 0.55
C ARG A 78 4.78 14.15 -0.35
N ASP A 79 5.55 13.21 0.19
CA ASP A 79 6.54 12.45 -0.59
C ASP A 79 5.87 11.52 -1.60
N LEU A 80 4.74 10.89 -1.24
CA LEU A 80 3.95 10.09 -2.17
C LEU A 80 3.49 10.92 -3.36
N VAL A 81 2.92 12.11 -3.12
CA VAL A 81 2.39 12.98 -4.17
C VAL A 81 3.49 13.64 -5.01
N SER A 82 4.61 14.06 -4.37
CA SER A 82 5.64 14.84 -5.06
C SER A 82 6.74 14.02 -5.71
N LYS A 83 6.89 12.72 -5.35
CA LYS A 83 8.02 11.89 -5.79
C LYS A 83 7.58 10.53 -6.34
N VAL A 84 6.77 9.77 -5.57
CA VAL A 84 6.38 8.41 -5.95
C VAL A 84 5.39 8.43 -7.12
N ILE A 85 4.31 9.20 -6.99
CA ILE A 85 3.27 9.28 -8.01
C ILE A 85 3.80 9.80 -9.34
N PRO A 86 4.57 10.91 -9.41
CA PRO A 86 5.13 11.40 -10.68
C PRO A 86 6.04 10.39 -11.39
N HIS A 87 6.75 9.55 -10.64
CA HIS A 87 7.57 8.50 -11.24
C HIS A 87 6.72 7.52 -12.06
N PHE A 88 5.66 6.96 -11.46
CA PHE A 88 4.82 5.97 -12.16
C PHE A 88 3.85 6.59 -13.18
N GLU A 89 3.59 7.89 -13.11
CA GLU A 89 2.89 8.61 -14.19
C GLU A 89 3.78 8.79 -15.43
N ALA A 90 5.09 9.03 -15.21
CA ALA A 90 6.07 9.15 -16.29
C ALA A 90 6.53 7.79 -16.85
N PHE A 91 6.57 6.76 -16.01
CA PHE A 91 7.02 5.40 -16.31
C PHE A 91 5.97 4.39 -15.83
N PRO A 92 4.87 4.19 -16.57
CA PRO A 92 3.74 3.36 -16.14
C PRO A 92 4.11 1.88 -15.92
N LEU A 93 3.35 1.24 -15.05
CA LEU A 93 3.39 -0.20 -14.84
C LEU A 93 2.71 -0.93 -16.00
N MET A 94 3.10 -2.18 -16.26
CA MET A 94 2.60 -2.95 -17.40
C MET A 94 1.51 -3.95 -17.02
N SER A 95 1.41 -4.32 -15.73
CA SER A 95 0.44 -5.29 -15.23
C SER A 95 -0.86 -4.62 -14.74
N SER A 96 -1.79 -5.44 -14.25
CA SER A 96 -3.01 -4.98 -13.57
C SER A 96 -2.74 -4.12 -12.33
N LYS A 97 -1.51 -4.13 -11.80
CA LYS A 97 -1.08 -3.25 -10.70
C LYS A 97 -1.16 -1.76 -11.07
N GLN A 98 -1.14 -1.41 -12.37
CA GLN A 98 -1.41 -0.05 -12.84
C GLN A 98 -2.76 0.47 -12.33
N MET A 99 -3.80 -0.36 -12.33
CA MET A 99 -5.11 0.05 -11.79
C MET A 99 -5.08 0.32 -10.29
N ASP A 100 -4.30 -0.44 -9.54
CA ASP A 100 -4.10 -0.19 -8.10
C ASP A 100 -3.32 1.11 -7.87
N PHE A 101 -2.31 1.37 -8.69
CA PHE A 101 -1.57 2.64 -8.68
C PHE A 101 -2.49 3.84 -8.98
N ASP A 102 -3.34 3.75 -10.01
CA ASP A 102 -4.25 4.84 -10.40
C ASP A 102 -5.21 5.19 -9.26
N ARG A 103 -5.76 4.16 -8.58
CA ARG A 103 -6.62 4.34 -7.40
C ARG A 103 -5.84 4.93 -6.23
N PHE A 104 -4.65 4.42 -5.97
CA PHE A 104 -3.75 4.92 -4.93
C PHE A 104 -3.40 6.39 -5.13
N ALA A 105 -3.06 6.79 -6.36
CA ALA A 105 -2.74 8.17 -6.70
C ALA A 105 -3.93 9.11 -6.44
N LYS A 106 -5.15 8.70 -6.80
CA LYS A 106 -6.38 9.45 -6.48
C LYS A 106 -6.56 9.61 -4.98
N VAL A 107 -6.41 8.53 -4.20
CA VAL A 107 -6.50 8.58 -2.74
C VAL A 107 -5.48 9.55 -2.15
N CYS A 108 -4.23 9.48 -2.56
CA CYS A 108 -3.19 10.39 -2.08
C CYS A 108 -3.50 11.86 -2.38
N ARG A 109 -4.06 12.16 -3.56
CA ARG A 109 -4.49 13.52 -3.93
C ARG A 109 -5.66 14.02 -3.10
N ILE A 110 -6.69 13.19 -2.88
CA ILE A 110 -7.82 13.53 -2.00
C ILE A 110 -7.32 13.87 -0.58
N ILE A 111 -6.32 13.13 -0.08
CA ILE A 111 -5.72 13.41 1.23
C ILE A 111 -4.90 14.71 1.19
N SER A 112 -4.11 14.92 0.15
CA SER A 112 -3.29 16.12 -0.03
C SER A 112 -4.14 17.40 -0.09
N ASP A 113 -5.34 17.30 -0.66
CA ASP A 113 -6.32 18.40 -0.78
C ASP A 113 -7.20 18.53 0.48
N ASP A 114 -6.89 17.83 1.57
CA ASP A 114 -7.66 17.80 2.82
C ASP A 114 -9.13 17.31 2.69
N ARG A 115 -9.57 16.88 1.51
CA ARG A 115 -10.93 16.39 1.25
C ARG A 115 -11.28 15.11 2.04
N HIS A 116 -10.27 14.35 2.48
CA HIS A 116 -10.46 13.18 3.35
C HIS A 116 -11.10 13.49 4.71
N ARG A 117 -11.17 14.77 5.09
CA ARG A 117 -11.82 15.23 6.33
C ARG A 117 -13.32 15.41 6.18
N GLU A 118 -13.83 15.41 4.96
CA GLU A 118 -15.24 15.51 4.63
C GLU A 118 -15.81 14.13 4.28
N LEU A 119 -17.10 13.91 4.56
CA LEU A 119 -17.75 12.61 4.37
C LEU A 119 -17.67 12.13 2.91
N GLU A 120 -17.85 13.04 1.95
CA GLU A 120 -17.79 12.71 0.52
C GLU A 120 -16.40 12.21 0.12
N GLY A 121 -15.34 12.98 0.40
CA GLY A 121 -13.97 12.60 0.07
C GLY A 121 -13.51 11.35 0.81
N PHE A 122 -13.91 11.18 2.08
CA PHE A 122 -13.62 9.98 2.83
C PHE A 122 -14.32 8.74 2.23
N SER A 123 -15.60 8.87 1.86
CA SER A 123 -16.36 7.78 1.23
C SER A 123 -15.75 7.39 -0.13
N GLU A 124 -15.28 8.37 -0.92
CA GLU A 124 -14.57 8.11 -2.17
C GLU A 124 -13.27 7.32 -1.91
N ILE A 125 -12.50 7.69 -0.88
CA ILE A 125 -11.29 6.96 -0.48
C ILE A 125 -11.62 5.52 -0.09
N VAL A 126 -12.66 5.30 0.71
CA VAL A 126 -13.06 3.95 1.13
C VAL A 126 -13.41 3.10 -0.10
N ARG A 127 -14.21 3.62 -1.04
CA ARG A 127 -14.58 2.92 -2.27
C ARG A 127 -13.34 2.55 -3.09
N LEU A 128 -12.46 3.52 -3.38
CA LEU A 128 -11.22 3.28 -4.15
C LEU A 128 -10.33 2.24 -3.47
N ALA A 129 -10.15 2.35 -2.15
CA ALA A 129 -9.33 1.42 -1.39
C ALA A 129 -9.89 -0.01 -1.40
N MET A 130 -11.22 -0.19 -1.38
CA MET A 130 -11.82 -1.53 -1.43
C MET A 130 -11.64 -2.23 -2.78
N GLU A 131 -11.45 -1.49 -3.85
CA GLU A 131 -11.18 -2.01 -5.19
C GLU A 131 -9.70 -2.35 -5.44
N MET A 132 -8.79 -1.94 -4.53
CA MET A 132 -7.35 -2.20 -4.63
C MET A 132 -7.00 -3.57 -4.02
N ASN A 133 -5.95 -4.22 -4.55
CA ASN A 133 -5.39 -5.46 -3.98
C ASN A 133 -6.47 -6.49 -3.61
N PRO A 134 -7.25 -7.01 -4.56
CA PRO A 134 -8.41 -7.86 -4.26
C PRO A 134 -8.05 -9.16 -3.52
N SER A 135 -6.82 -9.66 -3.67
CA SER A 135 -6.30 -10.83 -2.95
C SER A 135 -5.73 -10.51 -1.57
N GLY A 136 -5.66 -9.22 -1.19
CA GLY A 136 -5.06 -8.78 0.07
C GLY A 136 -5.99 -9.01 1.26
N LYS A 137 -5.41 -9.33 2.42
CA LYS A 137 -6.17 -9.41 3.68
C LYS A 137 -6.48 -8.00 4.19
N ARG A 138 -7.76 -7.74 4.49
CA ARG A 138 -8.22 -6.47 5.08
C ARG A 138 -8.67 -6.67 6.52
N LYS A 139 -8.31 -5.72 7.38
CA LYS A 139 -8.76 -5.73 8.78
C LYS A 139 -10.19 -5.20 8.93
N TYR A 140 -10.59 -4.27 8.07
CA TYR A 140 -11.91 -3.63 8.09
C TYR A 140 -12.50 -3.62 6.68
N PHE A 141 -13.81 -3.83 6.58
CA PHE A 141 -14.54 -3.77 5.32
C PHE A 141 -15.18 -2.38 5.11
N GLY A 142 -15.39 -2.01 3.85
CA GLY A 142 -15.89 -0.68 3.49
C GLY A 142 -17.23 -0.34 4.11
N ASN A 143 -18.17 -1.30 4.18
CA ASN A 143 -19.47 -1.14 4.81
C ASN A 143 -19.34 -0.86 6.33
N GLU A 144 -18.45 -1.54 7.04
CA GLU A 144 -18.20 -1.31 8.46
C GLU A 144 -17.67 0.09 8.71
N ILE A 145 -16.68 0.51 7.90
CA ILE A 145 -16.08 1.85 7.98
C ILE A 145 -17.14 2.92 7.76
N LEU A 146 -17.92 2.82 6.66
CA LEU A 146 -18.92 3.83 6.29
C LEU A 146 -20.10 3.87 7.26
N SER A 147 -20.60 2.72 7.72
CA SER A 147 -21.67 2.66 8.71
C SER A 147 -21.28 3.33 10.03
N SER A 148 -20.05 3.10 10.50
CA SER A 148 -19.57 3.72 11.75
C SER A 148 -19.45 5.23 11.65
N VAL A 149 -19.12 5.78 10.47
CA VAL A 149 -19.08 7.22 10.23
C VAL A 149 -20.49 7.82 10.21
N GLN A 150 -21.46 7.13 9.61
CA GLN A 150 -22.86 7.59 9.52
C GLN A 150 -23.59 7.53 10.85
N SER A 151 -23.35 6.51 11.68
CA SER A 151 -23.98 6.37 13.00
C SER A 151 -23.39 7.33 14.04
N GLY A 152 -22.24 7.94 13.76
CA GLY A 152 -21.51 8.74 14.75
C GLY A 152 -20.95 7.92 15.92
N GLU A 153 -21.06 6.60 15.85
CA GLU A 153 -20.52 5.68 16.84
C GLU A 153 -18.99 5.68 16.77
N ARG A 154 -18.37 6.22 17.80
CA ARG A 154 -16.94 6.00 18.00
C ARG A 154 -16.74 4.51 18.28
N ILE A 155 -16.09 3.83 17.34
CA ILE A 155 -15.67 2.45 17.58
C ILE A 155 -14.62 2.48 18.69
N VAL A 156 -15.09 2.27 19.94
CA VAL A 156 -14.21 2.15 21.11
C VAL A 156 -13.67 0.72 21.09
N TYR A 157 -12.53 0.54 20.43
CA TYR A 157 -11.78 -0.71 20.64
C TYR A 157 -11.14 -0.65 22.02
N ALA A 158 -11.51 -1.61 22.87
CA ALA A 158 -10.79 -1.88 24.10
C ALA A 158 -9.30 -2.01 23.75
N THR A 159 -8.47 -1.23 24.40
CA THR A 159 -7.01 -1.30 24.35
C THR A 159 -6.58 -2.59 25.07
N SER A 160 -6.70 -3.73 24.40
CA SER A 160 -6.08 -4.96 24.86
C SER A 160 -4.80 -5.20 24.07
N ASN A 161 -3.71 -5.11 24.81
CA ASN A 161 -2.34 -5.52 24.50
C ASN A 161 -1.53 -4.66 23.50
N ARG A 162 -0.59 -3.96 24.09
CA ARG A 162 0.69 -3.58 23.47
C ARG A 162 1.40 -4.86 22.99
N GLY A 163 1.39 -5.10 21.70
CA GLY A 163 2.13 -6.21 21.08
C GLY A 163 1.58 -6.52 19.70
N ASN A 164 2.40 -6.27 18.68
CA ASN A 164 2.23 -6.57 17.26
C ASN A 164 1.40 -5.58 16.44
N HIS A 165 2.07 -4.54 15.99
CA HIS A 165 1.69 -3.81 14.78
C HIS A 165 1.97 -4.72 13.56
N GLU A 166 1.07 -5.63 13.27
CA GLU A 166 1.04 -6.26 11.95
C GLU A 166 0.47 -5.24 10.95
N VAL A 167 1.37 -4.67 10.16
CA VAL A 167 1.01 -3.97 8.93
C VAL A 167 0.55 -5.05 7.95
N PRO A 168 -0.59 -4.89 7.24
CA PRO A 168 -0.97 -5.85 6.21
C PRO A 168 0.16 -5.96 5.18
N THR A 169 0.84 -7.08 5.16
CA THR A 169 1.80 -7.42 4.11
C THR A 169 1.01 -7.92 2.92
N CYS A 170 1.14 -7.22 1.78
CA CYS A 170 0.71 -7.77 0.50
C CYS A 170 1.67 -8.90 0.15
N THR A 171 1.37 -10.12 0.56
CA THR A 171 2.07 -11.29 0.06
C THR A 171 1.49 -11.63 -1.31
N ASN A 172 2.26 -11.40 -2.36
CA ASN A 172 1.97 -11.95 -3.68
C ASN A 172 2.13 -13.49 -3.59
N GLY A 173 1.05 -14.17 -3.22
CA GLY A 173 1.00 -15.62 -3.23
C GLY A 173 0.85 -16.11 -4.68
N VAL A 174 1.94 -16.19 -5.43
CA VAL A 174 2.00 -17.02 -6.63
C VAL A 174 2.18 -18.45 -6.15
N THR A 175 1.08 -19.16 -5.97
CA THR A 175 1.11 -20.61 -5.82
C THR A 175 1.33 -21.18 -7.21
N LEU A 176 2.58 -21.51 -7.54
CA LEU A 176 2.89 -22.34 -8.70
C LEU A 176 2.30 -23.72 -8.45
N ALA A 177 1.31 -24.11 -9.24
CA ALA A 177 0.84 -25.49 -9.27
C ALA A 177 2.01 -26.41 -9.67
N PRO A 178 2.17 -27.59 -9.03
CA PRO A 178 3.23 -28.51 -9.39
C PRO A 178 3.01 -29.01 -10.83
N LEU A 179 4.02 -28.80 -11.67
CA LEU A 179 4.10 -29.40 -13.01
C LEU A 179 4.14 -30.91 -12.83
N SER A 180 3.08 -31.58 -13.27
CA SER A 180 3.05 -33.04 -13.39
C SER A 180 4.16 -33.50 -14.37
N ARG A 181 5.07 -34.35 -13.89
CA ARG A 181 6.06 -35.01 -14.76
C ARG A 181 5.33 -35.93 -15.71
N PRO A 182 5.69 -35.96 -16.99
CA PRO A 182 5.21 -37.03 -17.90
C PRO A 182 5.84 -38.37 -17.49
N GLU A 183 5.01 -39.35 -17.29
CA GLU A 183 5.45 -40.75 -17.12
C GLU A 183 6.07 -41.22 -18.44
N THR A 184 7.34 -41.64 -18.40
CA THR A 184 8.01 -42.36 -19.48
C THR A 184 7.57 -43.83 -19.44
N GLN A 185 6.92 -44.23 -20.50
CA GLN A 185 6.85 -45.66 -20.92
C GLN A 185 8.15 -46.07 -21.59
#